data_a2b069400f9e108b58dc41dfb0d8e259
#
_entry.id   a2b069400f9e108b58dc41dfb0d8e259
#
_cell.length_a   1.000
_cell.length_b   1.000
_cell.length_c   1.000
_cell.angle_alpha   90.00
_cell.angle_beta   90.00
_cell.angle_gamma   90.00
#
_symmetry.space_group_name_H-M   'P 1'
#
loop_
_entity.id
_entity.type
_entity.pdbx_description
1 polymer ?
#
loop_
_entity_poly.entity_id
_entity_poly.type
_entity_poly.pdbx_seq_one_letter_code
_entity_poly.pdbx_strand_id
1 'polypeptide(L)'
;MNRVPAPVLALAAMISVQLGAAVAKTRFDDVGPVGAATLRLVIGAVVLALLVRPRVRHWTRAQWLGAVGLGLALGGMNVFIYVAFASIPIGVAVTIEFLGPLALSLVHTRRWRDVTWAVLALAGVVLLGVGPTAVTAVGGVVFAVLAAGCWAGYIVMNRHVGAAIPGVDGLAVSMLVAMVVSLPFGLRSAVDGVVREPVLLAVFGAVAVLSSVLPYALEMLALRRMPTRVFGVLQSLGPAIAALAGLAILHEGLAPLEIVALVCVTAASVGVTLSARRARGSGRGGTDPVPS
;
A
#
# COMPACT_ATOMS: atom_id res chain seq x y z
N MET A 1 -32.23 1.37 -8.62
CA MET A 1 -30.83 1.62 -8.95
C MET A 1 -29.99 0.51 -8.32
N ASN A 2 -29.46 -0.41 -9.14
CA ASN A 2 -28.61 -1.50 -8.66
C ASN A 2 -27.32 -0.90 -8.09
N ARG A 3 -27.18 -0.97 -6.77
CA ARG A 3 -25.96 -0.48 -6.10
C ARG A 3 -24.85 -1.48 -6.40
N VAL A 4 -23.72 -1.00 -6.93
CA VAL A 4 -22.50 -1.80 -7.16
C VAL A 4 -22.17 -2.58 -5.88
N PRO A 5 -21.91 -3.91 -5.95
CA PRO A 5 -21.54 -4.72 -4.79
C PRO A 5 -20.25 -4.21 -4.13
N ALA A 6 -20.17 -4.23 -2.80
CA ALA A 6 -19.02 -3.74 -2.05
C ALA A 6 -17.68 -4.42 -2.42
N PRO A 7 -17.63 -5.74 -2.68
CA PRO A 7 -16.41 -6.39 -3.17
C PRO A 7 -15.91 -5.82 -4.49
N VAL A 8 -16.82 -5.45 -5.40
CA VAL A 8 -16.45 -4.85 -6.70
C VAL A 8 -15.82 -3.47 -6.50
N LEU A 9 -16.32 -2.67 -5.55
CA LEU A 9 -15.73 -1.38 -5.20
C LEU A 9 -14.30 -1.55 -4.64
N ALA A 10 -14.08 -2.54 -3.76
CA ALA A 10 -12.78 -2.83 -3.21
C ALA A 10 -11.77 -3.28 -4.29
N LEU A 11 -12.19 -4.19 -5.19
CA LEU A 11 -11.36 -4.63 -6.31
C LEU A 11 -11.06 -3.48 -7.29
N ALA A 12 -12.05 -2.64 -7.61
CA ALA A 12 -11.85 -1.48 -8.45
C ALA A 12 -10.85 -0.48 -7.83
N ALA A 13 -10.88 -0.28 -6.52
CA ALA A 13 -9.90 0.53 -5.81
C ALA A 13 -8.47 -0.02 -5.96
N MET A 14 -8.30 -1.32 -5.75
CA MET A 14 -7.00 -1.99 -5.88
C MET A 14 -6.47 -1.93 -7.32
N ILE A 15 -7.33 -2.24 -8.30
CA ILE A 15 -6.98 -2.14 -9.72
C ILE A 15 -6.55 -0.71 -10.05
N SER A 16 -7.28 0.29 -9.58
CA SER A 16 -6.96 1.70 -9.80
C SER A 16 -5.58 2.06 -9.27
N VAL A 17 -5.22 1.64 -8.04
CA VAL A 17 -3.88 1.88 -7.46
C VAL A 17 -2.79 1.27 -8.33
N GLN A 18 -2.95 0.02 -8.73
CA GLN A 18 -1.92 -0.69 -9.49
C GLN A 18 -1.78 -0.17 -10.93
N LEU A 19 -2.89 0.21 -11.57
CA LEU A 19 -2.86 0.91 -12.85
C LEU A 19 -2.14 2.25 -12.74
N GLY A 20 -2.44 3.03 -11.70
CA GLY A 20 -1.74 4.29 -11.46
C GLY A 20 -0.23 4.10 -11.25
N ALA A 21 0.18 3.06 -10.51
CA ALA A 21 1.60 2.73 -10.32
C ALA A 21 2.28 2.30 -11.63
N ALA A 22 1.61 1.47 -12.44
CA ALA A 22 2.12 1.04 -13.73
C ALA A 22 2.25 2.21 -14.71
N VAL A 23 1.25 3.10 -14.79
CA VAL A 23 1.33 4.33 -15.59
C VAL A 23 2.46 5.24 -15.11
N ALA A 24 2.65 5.42 -13.81
CA ALA A 24 3.78 6.20 -13.28
C ALA A 24 5.13 5.61 -13.71
N LYS A 25 5.28 4.29 -13.69
CA LYS A 25 6.52 3.61 -14.10
C LYS A 25 6.85 3.83 -15.57
N THR A 26 5.87 3.98 -16.48
CA THR A 26 6.13 4.29 -17.90
C THR A 26 6.85 5.62 -18.11
N ARG A 27 6.92 6.47 -17.08
CA ARG A 27 7.54 7.81 -17.12
C ARG A 27 8.79 7.94 -16.24
N PHE A 28 9.36 6.81 -15.81
CA PHE A 28 10.56 6.85 -14.98
C PHE A 28 11.79 7.38 -15.74
N ASP A 29 11.85 7.20 -17.06
CA ASP A 29 12.94 7.75 -17.87
C ASP A 29 12.88 9.29 -17.94
N ASP A 30 11.69 9.88 -17.79
CA ASP A 30 11.49 11.33 -17.90
C ASP A 30 11.77 12.04 -16.56
N VAL A 31 11.36 11.47 -15.44
CA VAL A 31 11.40 12.12 -14.11
C VAL A 31 12.16 11.31 -13.05
N GLY A 32 12.63 10.13 -13.37
CA GLY A 32 13.17 9.18 -12.43
C GLY A 32 12.11 8.59 -11.47
N PRO A 33 12.42 7.48 -10.78
CA PRO A 33 11.48 6.83 -9.86
C PRO A 33 11.10 7.72 -8.68
N VAL A 34 12.07 8.44 -8.09
CA VAL A 34 11.81 9.32 -6.93
C VAL A 34 11.08 10.58 -7.37
N GLY A 35 11.39 11.14 -8.55
CA GLY A 35 10.64 12.27 -9.13
C GLY A 35 9.18 11.91 -9.38
N ALA A 36 8.91 10.72 -9.91
CA ALA A 36 7.57 10.19 -10.11
C ALA A 36 6.80 10.04 -8.79
N ALA A 37 7.44 9.48 -7.74
CA ALA A 37 6.87 9.40 -6.40
C ALA A 37 6.54 10.80 -5.84
N THR A 38 7.47 11.75 -6.01
CA THR A 38 7.30 13.13 -5.54
C THR A 38 6.16 13.84 -6.26
N LEU A 39 6.07 13.77 -7.60
CA LEU A 39 4.96 14.37 -8.35
C LEU A 39 3.61 13.82 -7.89
N ARG A 40 3.51 12.48 -7.74
CA ARG A 40 2.30 11.84 -7.24
C ARG A 40 1.92 12.34 -5.85
N LEU A 41 2.90 12.40 -4.92
CA LEU A 41 2.66 12.84 -3.54
C LEU A 41 2.31 14.31 -3.47
N VAL A 42 2.99 15.18 -4.23
CA VAL A 42 2.70 16.63 -4.28
C VAL A 42 1.29 16.86 -4.78
N ILE A 43 0.94 16.31 -5.94
CA ILE A 43 -0.39 16.52 -6.53
C ILE A 43 -1.46 15.90 -5.62
N GLY A 44 -1.26 14.67 -5.13
CA GLY A 44 -2.20 14.00 -4.24
C GLY A 44 -2.41 14.76 -2.92
N ALA A 45 -1.34 15.27 -2.31
CA ALA A 45 -1.41 16.05 -1.08
C ALA A 45 -2.15 17.37 -1.28
N VAL A 46 -1.85 18.10 -2.37
CA VAL A 46 -2.52 19.37 -2.69
C VAL A 46 -4.01 19.12 -2.95
N VAL A 47 -4.36 18.15 -3.79
CA VAL A 47 -5.76 17.81 -4.07
C VAL A 47 -6.49 17.42 -2.80
N LEU A 48 -5.91 16.55 -1.96
CA LEU A 48 -6.55 16.11 -0.73
C LEU A 48 -6.70 17.27 0.28
N ALA A 49 -5.68 18.11 0.42
CA ALA A 49 -5.72 19.28 1.30
C ALA A 49 -6.81 20.29 0.88
N LEU A 50 -6.96 20.52 -0.42
CA LEU A 50 -7.99 21.43 -0.97
C LEU A 50 -9.41 20.87 -0.78
N LEU A 51 -9.59 19.55 -0.94
CA LEU A 51 -10.89 18.88 -0.78
C LEU A 51 -11.30 18.79 0.69
N VAL A 52 -10.37 18.41 1.56
CA VAL A 52 -10.63 18.14 2.99
C VAL A 52 -10.59 19.43 3.81
N ARG A 53 -9.68 20.35 3.49
CA ARG A 53 -9.43 21.60 4.25
C ARG A 53 -9.26 21.31 5.75
N PRO A 54 -8.19 20.58 6.14
CA PRO A 54 -8.04 20.03 7.48
C PRO A 54 -8.04 21.12 8.55
N ARG A 55 -8.81 20.90 9.62
CA ARG A 55 -8.96 21.84 10.73
C ARG A 55 -7.97 21.52 11.84
N VAL A 56 -6.74 22.03 11.74
CA VAL A 56 -5.62 21.70 12.65
C VAL A 56 -5.48 22.62 13.87
N ARG A 57 -6.30 23.68 13.97
CA ARG A 57 -6.13 24.77 14.96
C ARG A 57 -6.15 24.30 16.42
N HIS A 58 -6.86 23.22 16.72
CA HIS A 58 -7.02 22.71 18.09
C HIS A 58 -6.33 21.36 18.30
N TRP A 59 -5.39 20.99 17.42
CA TRP A 59 -4.71 19.71 17.55
C TRP A 59 -3.73 19.72 18.72
N THR A 60 -3.78 18.65 19.50
CA THR A 60 -2.83 18.38 20.57
C THR A 60 -1.47 17.95 20.00
N ARG A 61 -0.42 18.03 20.81
CA ARG A 61 0.91 17.54 20.44
C ARG A 61 0.88 16.05 20.03
N ALA A 62 0.08 15.24 20.69
CA ALA A 62 -0.07 13.80 20.35
C ALA A 62 -0.69 13.59 18.97
N GLN A 63 -1.70 14.38 18.60
CA GLN A 63 -2.32 14.33 17.27
C GLN A 63 -1.33 14.75 16.16
N TRP A 64 -0.55 15.79 16.40
CA TRP A 64 0.51 16.21 15.48
C TRP A 64 1.59 15.15 15.33
N LEU A 65 2.10 14.57 16.42
CA LEU A 65 3.09 13.49 16.36
C LEU A 65 2.53 12.25 15.63
N GLY A 66 1.26 11.92 15.84
CA GLY A 66 0.60 10.86 15.12
C GLY A 66 0.52 11.12 13.62
N ALA A 67 0.06 12.32 13.22
CA ALA A 67 -0.06 12.69 11.81
C ALA A 67 1.31 12.79 11.10
N VAL A 68 2.33 13.32 11.79
CA VAL A 68 3.71 13.37 11.28
C VAL A 68 4.27 11.94 11.13
N GLY A 69 4.12 11.09 12.15
CA GLY A 69 4.58 9.69 12.09
C GLY A 69 3.90 8.91 10.96
N LEU A 70 2.59 9.12 10.78
CA LEU A 70 1.84 8.54 9.66
C LEU A 70 2.36 9.06 8.31
N GLY A 71 2.64 10.36 8.21
CA GLY A 71 3.17 10.98 6.99
C GLY A 71 4.58 10.52 6.64
N LEU A 72 5.46 10.35 7.64
CA LEU A 72 6.79 9.75 7.46
C LEU A 72 6.71 8.32 6.92
N ALA A 73 5.84 7.50 7.51
CA ALA A 73 5.62 6.13 7.05
C ALA A 73 5.05 6.09 5.62
N LEU A 74 4.07 6.95 5.32
CA LEU A 74 3.45 7.05 4.00
C LEU A 74 4.44 7.56 2.94
N GLY A 75 5.21 8.59 3.26
CA GLY A 75 6.23 9.14 2.37
C GLY A 75 7.35 8.15 2.08
N GLY A 76 7.90 7.53 3.14
CA GLY A 76 8.92 6.49 3.00
C GLY A 76 8.44 5.30 2.19
N MET A 77 7.23 4.79 2.47
CA MET A 77 6.62 3.70 1.71
C MET A 77 6.57 4.03 0.21
N ASN A 78 6.04 5.20 -0.15
CA ASN A 78 5.91 5.59 -1.55
C ASN A 78 7.25 5.81 -2.25
N VAL A 79 8.21 6.45 -1.61
CA VAL A 79 9.55 6.66 -2.18
C VAL A 79 10.25 5.32 -2.38
N PHE A 80 10.28 4.47 -1.37
CA PHE A 80 11.00 3.20 -1.45
C PHE A 80 10.38 2.23 -2.45
N ILE A 81 9.05 2.12 -2.52
CA ILE A 81 8.43 1.22 -3.49
C ILE A 81 8.65 1.68 -4.93
N TYR A 82 8.67 3.00 -5.21
CA TYR A 82 8.95 3.52 -6.54
C TYR A 82 10.41 3.28 -6.95
N VAL A 83 11.35 3.39 -6.00
CA VAL A 83 12.76 3.00 -6.25
C VAL A 83 12.86 1.50 -6.53
N ALA A 84 12.11 0.66 -5.80
CA ALA A 84 12.05 -0.77 -6.08
C ALA A 84 11.54 -1.06 -7.50
N PHE A 85 10.48 -0.37 -7.94
CA PHE A 85 9.92 -0.52 -9.29
C PHE A 85 10.90 -0.21 -10.43
N ALA A 86 11.93 0.60 -10.18
CA ALA A 86 12.96 0.87 -11.17
C ALA A 86 13.87 -0.34 -11.45
N SER A 87 13.95 -1.29 -10.52
CA SER A 87 14.91 -2.39 -10.57
C SER A 87 14.26 -3.76 -10.67
N ILE A 88 12.99 -3.88 -10.28
CA ILE A 88 12.26 -5.16 -10.28
C ILE A 88 10.83 -4.97 -10.84
N PRO A 89 10.20 -6.05 -11.35
CA PRO A 89 8.81 -6.00 -11.80
C PRO A 89 7.86 -5.52 -10.69
N ILE A 90 6.81 -4.76 -11.06
CA ILE A 90 5.86 -4.21 -10.09
C ILE A 90 5.22 -5.33 -9.26
N GLY A 91 4.82 -6.44 -9.88
CA GLY A 91 4.25 -7.59 -9.18
C GLY A 91 5.16 -8.17 -8.11
N VAL A 92 6.47 -8.27 -8.39
CA VAL A 92 7.50 -8.73 -7.44
C VAL A 92 7.66 -7.74 -6.29
N ALA A 93 7.80 -6.45 -6.59
CA ALA A 93 7.98 -5.41 -5.58
C ALA A 93 6.78 -5.33 -4.62
N VAL A 94 5.55 -5.34 -5.14
CA VAL A 94 4.33 -5.35 -4.33
C VAL A 94 4.20 -6.65 -3.51
N THR A 95 4.64 -7.79 -4.05
CA THR A 95 4.66 -9.05 -3.31
C THR A 95 5.54 -8.94 -2.06
N ILE A 96 6.73 -8.36 -2.19
CA ILE A 96 7.64 -8.13 -1.07
C ILE A 96 7.06 -7.09 -0.10
N GLU A 97 6.48 -6.01 -0.60
CA GLU A 97 5.87 -4.96 0.22
C GLU A 97 4.73 -5.51 1.10
N PHE A 98 3.98 -6.50 0.61
CA PHE A 98 2.93 -7.18 1.39
C PHE A 98 3.42 -7.93 2.62
N LEU A 99 4.72 -8.17 2.75
CA LEU A 99 5.31 -8.72 3.99
C LEU A 99 5.10 -7.79 5.20
N GLY A 100 4.96 -6.48 4.98
CA GLY A 100 4.71 -5.52 6.07
C GLY A 100 3.42 -5.82 6.83
N PRO A 101 2.24 -5.76 6.18
CA PRO A 101 0.96 -6.16 6.79
C PRO A 101 0.96 -7.59 7.33
N LEU A 102 1.62 -8.52 6.62
CA LEU A 102 1.71 -9.91 7.01
C LEU A 102 2.50 -10.07 8.33
N ALA A 103 3.69 -9.47 8.42
CA ALA A 103 4.50 -9.49 9.64
C ALA A 103 3.76 -8.89 10.83
N LEU A 104 3.07 -7.74 10.60
CA LEU A 104 2.26 -7.12 11.64
C LEU A 104 1.14 -8.03 12.14
N SER A 105 0.49 -8.76 11.24
CA SER A 105 -0.55 -9.73 11.58
C SER A 105 0.00 -10.89 12.40
N LEU A 106 1.20 -11.37 12.07
CA LEU A 106 1.88 -12.48 12.77
C LEU A 106 2.33 -12.10 14.19
N VAL A 107 2.84 -10.88 14.38
CA VAL A 107 3.25 -10.39 15.72
C VAL A 107 2.07 -10.36 16.69
N HIS A 108 0.84 -10.14 16.20
CA HIS A 108 -0.36 -10.10 17.03
C HIS A 108 -0.99 -11.47 17.29
N THR A 109 -0.55 -12.53 16.61
CA THR A 109 -1.08 -13.90 16.75
C THR A 109 0.00 -14.80 17.37
N ARG A 110 -0.35 -15.48 18.49
CA ARG A 110 0.55 -16.43 19.19
C ARG A 110 0.23 -17.89 18.84
N ARG A 111 -0.27 -18.17 17.64
CA ARG A 111 -0.70 -19.53 17.27
C ARG A 111 0.34 -20.21 16.40
N TRP A 112 0.65 -21.46 16.70
CA TRP A 112 1.56 -22.30 15.90
C TRP A 112 1.19 -22.35 14.42
N ARG A 113 -0.09 -22.36 14.10
CA ARG A 113 -0.59 -22.32 12.70
C ARG A 113 -0.21 -21.05 11.94
N ASP A 114 0.09 -19.96 12.62
CA ASP A 114 0.48 -18.72 11.96
C ASP A 114 1.95 -18.74 11.57
N VAL A 115 2.76 -19.61 12.21
CA VAL A 115 4.15 -19.87 11.82
C VAL A 115 4.22 -20.52 10.45
N THR A 116 3.27 -21.38 10.07
CA THR A 116 3.23 -21.98 8.74
C THR A 116 3.04 -20.92 7.63
N TRP A 117 2.22 -19.92 7.90
CA TRP A 117 2.03 -18.80 6.97
C TRP A 117 3.26 -17.89 6.89
N ALA A 118 3.96 -17.69 8.02
CA ALA A 118 5.22 -16.95 8.04
C ALA A 118 6.30 -17.67 7.22
N VAL A 119 6.44 -18.99 7.40
CA VAL A 119 7.38 -19.82 6.64
C VAL A 119 7.04 -19.80 5.14
N LEU A 120 5.75 -19.90 4.79
CA LEU A 120 5.32 -19.84 3.39
C LEU A 120 5.65 -18.48 2.74
N ALA A 121 5.43 -17.38 3.45
CA ALA A 121 5.78 -16.06 2.98
C ALA A 121 7.30 -15.89 2.83
N LEU A 122 8.07 -16.35 3.81
CA LEU A 122 9.53 -16.31 3.77
C LEU A 122 10.07 -17.15 2.60
N ALA A 123 9.52 -18.34 2.39
CA ALA A 123 9.86 -19.17 1.25
C ALA A 123 9.60 -18.44 -0.09
N GLY A 124 8.45 -17.76 -0.21
CA GLY A 124 8.16 -16.93 -1.38
C GLY A 124 9.22 -15.85 -1.62
N VAL A 125 9.65 -15.15 -0.56
CA VAL A 125 10.70 -14.12 -0.68
C VAL A 125 12.06 -14.70 -1.04
N VAL A 126 12.43 -15.84 -0.44
CA VAL A 126 13.68 -16.53 -0.77
C VAL A 126 13.70 -16.96 -2.25
N LEU A 127 12.56 -17.45 -2.76
CA LEU A 127 12.42 -17.80 -4.18
C LEU A 127 12.68 -16.61 -5.11
N LEU A 128 12.25 -15.39 -4.72
CA LEU A 128 12.54 -14.16 -5.48
C LEU A 128 14.05 -13.83 -5.50
N GLY A 129 14.78 -14.21 -4.45
CA GLY A 129 16.22 -13.98 -4.33
C GLY A 129 17.12 -15.00 -5.09
N VAL A 130 16.54 -16.10 -5.61
CA VAL A 130 17.30 -17.19 -6.27
C VAL A 130 17.14 -17.17 -7.81
N GLY A 131 16.23 -16.34 -8.34
CA GLY A 131 15.94 -16.24 -9.77
C GLY A 131 17.12 -15.68 -10.59
N PRO A 132 17.11 -15.84 -11.91
CA PRO A 132 18.20 -15.38 -12.81
C PRO A 132 18.42 -13.85 -12.80
N THR A 133 17.44 -13.09 -12.30
CA THR A 133 17.49 -11.64 -12.12
C THR A 133 18.02 -11.22 -10.74
N ALA A 134 18.30 -12.17 -9.84
CA ALA A 134 18.58 -11.90 -8.43
C ALA A 134 19.79 -10.97 -8.18
N VAL A 135 20.85 -11.10 -8.97
CA VAL A 135 22.10 -10.32 -8.76
C VAL A 135 21.91 -8.84 -9.09
N THR A 136 21.11 -8.52 -10.10
CA THR A 136 20.81 -7.13 -10.50
C THR A 136 19.68 -6.52 -9.69
N ALA A 137 18.89 -7.33 -8.99
CA ALA A 137 17.68 -6.95 -8.28
C ALA A 137 17.86 -6.66 -6.78
N VAL A 138 19.07 -6.89 -6.20
CA VAL A 138 19.29 -6.73 -4.74
C VAL A 138 18.84 -5.36 -4.24
N GLY A 139 19.19 -4.29 -4.95
CA GLY A 139 18.75 -2.94 -4.60
C GLY A 139 17.22 -2.81 -4.57
N GLY A 140 16.54 -3.31 -5.60
CA GLY A 140 15.08 -3.31 -5.68
C GLY A 140 14.42 -4.08 -4.53
N VAL A 141 14.95 -5.25 -4.20
CA VAL A 141 14.48 -6.08 -3.07
C VAL A 141 14.64 -5.35 -1.74
N VAL A 142 15.82 -4.73 -1.50
CA VAL A 142 16.07 -3.94 -0.28
C VAL A 142 15.06 -2.80 -0.15
N PHE A 143 14.84 -2.03 -1.22
CA PHE A 143 13.86 -0.95 -1.19
C PHE A 143 12.42 -1.44 -1.03
N ALA A 144 12.05 -2.58 -1.61
CA ALA A 144 10.74 -3.20 -1.39
C ALA A 144 10.54 -3.65 0.07
N VAL A 145 11.59 -4.19 0.72
CA VAL A 145 11.55 -4.54 2.16
C VAL A 145 11.45 -3.29 3.04
N LEU A 146 12.16 -2.20 2.70
CA LEU A 146 12.01 -0.92 3.40
C LEU A 146 10.60 -0.36 3.24
N ALA A 147 10.02 -0.46 2.04
CA ALA A 147 8.61 -0.09 1.80
C ALA A 147 7.66 -0.93 2.65
N ALA A 148 7.88 -2.25 2.76
CA ALA A 148 7.12 -3.15 3.63
C ALA A 148 7.15 -2.71 5.10
N GLY A 149 8.33 -2.35 5.62
CA GLY A 149 8.49 -1.81 6.97
C GLY A 149 7.73 -0.50 7.18
N CYS A 150 7.82 0.41 6.21
CA CYS A 150 7.04 1.65 6.22
C CYS A 150 5.54 1.38 6.16
N TRP A 151 5.08 0.41 5.37
CA TRP A 151 3.66 0.04 5.32
C TRP A 151 3.16 -0.52 6.65
N ALA A 152 3.94 -1.38 7.31
CA ALA A 152 3.62 -1.83 8.67
C ALA A 152 3.50 -0.64 9.64
N GLY A 153 4.44 0.30 9.60
CA GLY A 153 4.40 1.55 10.36
C GLY A 153 3.16 2.39 10.04
N TYR A 154 2.83 2.54 8.76
CA TYR A 154 1.61 3.20 8.30
C TYR A 154 0.35 2.59 8.92
N ILE A 155 0.21 1.26 8.91
CA ILE A 155 -0.97 0.58 9.47
C ILE A 155 -1.10 0.87 10.98
N VAL A 156 0.01 0.82 11.72
CA VAL A 156 0.02 1.11 13.17
C VAL A 156 -0.35 2.57 13.42
N MET A 157 0.31 3.50 12.74
CA MET A 157 0.06 4.93 12.93
C MET A 157 -1.34 5.34 12.48
N ASN A 158 -1.83 4.79 11.37
CA ASN A 158 -3.18 5.08 10.87
C ASN A 158 -4.28 4.70 11.87
N ARG A 159 -4.10 3.61 12.63
CA ARG A 159 -5.02 3.25 13.72
C ARG A 159 -5.02 4.29 14.84
N HIS A 160 -3.84 4.78 15.24
CA HIS A 160 -3.71 5.80 16.28
C HIS A 160 -4.31 7.14 15.83
N VAL A 161 -3.99 7.58 14.61
CA VAL A 161 -4.51 8.82 14.02
C VAL A 161 -6.03 8.74 13.86
N GLY A 162 -6.54 7.63 13.32
CA GLY A 162 -7.99 7.46 13.12
C GLY A 162 -8.79 7.38 14.41
N ALA A 163 -8.17 6.96 15.54
CA ALA A 163 -8.79 7.00 16.87
C ALA A 163 -8.76 8.39 17.52
N ALA A 164 -7.71 9.18 17.21
CA ALA A 164 -7.46 10.48 17.86
C ALA A 164 -8.00 11.68 17.08
N ILE A 165 -8.15 11.56 15.75
CA ILE A 165 -8.54 12.66 14.86
C ILE A 165 -9.78 12.23 14.07
N PRO A 166 -10.92 12.91 14.24
CA PRO A 166 -12.16 12.60 13.50
C PRO A 166 -12.00 12.82 11.99
N GLY A 167 -12.69 12.01 11.21
CA GLY A 167 -12.77 12.20 9.75
C GLY A 167 -11.47 11.83 9.03
N VAL A 168 -11.10 12.65 8.04
CA VAL A 168 -9.95 12.45 7.16
C VAL A 168 -8.87 13.53 7.31
N ASP A 169 -9.01 14.43 8.29
CA ASP A 169 -8.08 15.53 8.53
C ASP A 169 -6.66 15.01 8.83
N GLY A 170 -6.58 13.95 9.63
CA GLY A 170 -5.31 13.31 9.95
C GLY A 170 -4.59 12.77 8.71
N LEU A 171 -5.33 12.14 7.80
CA LEU A 171 -4.77 11.64 6.55
C LEU A 171 -4.31 12.78 5.63
N ALA A 172 -5.09 13.87 5.54
CA ALA A 172 -4.74 15.03 4.73
C ALA A 172 -3.43 15.68 5.19
N VAL A 173 -3.25 15.87 6.51
CA VAL A 173 -2.00 16.38 7.08
C VAL A 173 -0.85 15.39 6.86
N SER A 174 -1.09 14.09 7.03
CA SER A 174 -0.07 13.07 6.79
C SER A 174 0.39 13.03 5.32
N MET A 175 -0.52 13.25 4.36
CA MET A 175 -0.16 13.38 2.95
C MET A 175 0.73 14.63 2.69
N LEU A 176 0.45 15.76 3.35
CA LEU A 176 1.32 16.94 3.28
C LEU A 176 2.71 16.66 3.85
N VAL A 177 2.80 15.92 4.96
CA VAL A 177 4.08 15.48 5.52
C VAL A 177 4.80 14.53 4.56
N ALA A 178 4.11 13.56 3.97
CA ALA A 178 4.68 12.65 2.97
C ALA A 178 5.21 13.39 1.74
N MET A 179 4.49 14.43 1.29
CA MET A 179 4.96 15.34 0.26
C MET A 179 6.28 15.99 0.68
N VAL A 180 6.33 16.65 1.85
CA VAL A 180 7.54 17.34 2.34
C VAL A 180 8.72 16.37 2.45
N VAL A 181 8.49 15.14 2.91
CA VAL A 181 9.53 14.10 3.02
C VAL A 181 10.09 13.71 1.65
N SER A 182 9.28 13.69 0.61
CA SER A 182 9.71 13.30 -0.74
C SER A 182 10.48 14.41 -1.47
N LEU A 183 10.22 15.69 -1.15
CA LEU A 183 10.81 16.84 -1.86
C LEU A 183 12.35 16.81 -1.94
N PRO A 184 13.11 16.56 -0.86
CA PRO A 184 14.57 16.59 -0.92
C PRO A 184 15.17 15.59 -1.91
N PHE A 185 14.46 14.50 -2.15
CA PHE A 185 14.95 13.40 -2.97
C PHE A 185 14.50 13.47 -4.43
N GLY A 186 13.30 14.00 -4.71
CA GLY A 186 12.70 13.94 -6.04
C GLY A 186 12.33 15.28 -6.66
N LEU A 187 12.41 16.41 -5.93
CA LEU A 187 11.97 17.70 -6.45
C LEU A 187 12.71 18.11 -7.71
N ARG A 188 14.04 17.98 -7.72
CA ARG A 188 14.86 18.39 -8.86
C ARG A 188 14.48 17.60 -10.12
N SER A 189 14.47 16.27 -10.06
CA SER A 189 14.13 15.44 -11.22
C SER A 189 12.68 15.62 -11.66
N ALA A 190 11.77 15.83 -10.71
CA ALA A 190 10.37 16.15 -11.00
C ALA A 190 10.23 17.48 -11.76
N VAL A 191 10.89 18.54 -11.30
CA VAL A 191 10.85 19.87 -11.95
C VAL A 191 11.52 19.84 -13.31
N ASP A 192 12.73 19.25 -13.39
CA ASP A 192 13.47 19.14 -14.66
C ASP A 192 12.69 18.38 -15.73
N GLY A 193 11.97 17.31 -15.33
CA GLY A 193 11.10 16.54 -16.21
C GLY A 193 9.89 17.35 -16.69
N VAL A 194 9.17 17.98 -15.76
CA VAL A 194 7.97 18.79 -16.07
C VAL A 194 8.32 20.01 -16.93
N VAL A 195 9.48 20.64 -16.71
CA VAL A 195 9.94 21.77 -17.55
C VAL A 195 10.23 21.30 -18.98
N ARG A 196 10.82 20.10 -19.14
CA ARG A 196 11.08 19.51 -20.46
C ARG A 196 9.78 19.05 -21.17
N GLU A 197 8.88 18.44 -20.40
CA GLU A 197 7.65 17.85 -20.90
C GLU A 197 6.46 18.21 -19.99
N PRO A 198 5.79 19.37 -20.20
CA PRO A 198 4.68 19.83 -19.36
C PRO A 198 3.48 18.88 -19.28
N VAL A 199 3.31 18.00 -20.26
CA VAL A 199 2.25 16.97 -20.26
C VAL A 199 2.37 16.02 -19.05
N LEU A 200 3.56 15.88 -18.47
CA LEU A 200 3.79 15.07 -17.25
C LEU A 200 2.93 15.55 -16.07
N LEU A 201 2.59 16.83 -15.98
CA LEU A 201 1.64 17.31 -14.97
C LEU A 201 0.26 16.65 -15.13
N ALA A 202 -0.23 16.52 -16.35
CA ALA A 202 -1.51 15.87 -16.61
C ALA A 202 -1.43 14.36 -16.33
N VAL A 203 -0.33 13.70 -16.74
CA VAL A 203 -0.09 12.29 -16.49
C VAL A 203 -0.03 12.01 -14.99
N PHE A 204 0.78 12.75 -14.25
CA PHE A 204 0.88 12.56 -12.79
C PHE A 204 -0.35 13.08 -12.05
N GLY A 205 -1.12 14.00 -12.62
CA GLY A 205 -2.48 14.34 -12.18
C GLY A 205 -3.40 13.12 -12.24
N ALA A 206 -3.43 12.43 -13.38
CA ALA A 206 -4.19 11.19 -13.53
C ALA A 206 -3.68 10.08 -12.58
N VAL A 207 -2.35 9.93 -12.45
CA VAL A 207 -1.75 8.99 -11.50
C VAL A 207 -2.17 9.30 -10.06
N ALA A 208 -2.18 10.57 -9.64
CA ALA A 208 -2.61 10.96 -8.30
C ALA A 208 -4.10 10.66 -8.06
N VAL A 209 -4.94 10.87 -9.07
CA VAL A 209 -6.37 10.49 -8.99
C VAL A 209 -6.52 8.97 -8.89
N LEU A 210 -5.87 8.21 -9.78
CA LEU A 210 -5.95 6.74 -9.81
C LEU A 210 -5.38 6.08 -8.56
N SER A 211 -4.32 6.64 -7.99
CA SER A 211 -3.59 6.03 -6.86
C SER A 211 -3.98 6.59 -5.50
N SER A 212 -4.74 7.68 -5.42
CA SER A 212 -5.11 8.31 -4.15
C SER A 212 -6.61 8.65 -4.08
N VAL A 213 -7.10 9.55 -4.91
CA VAL A 213 -8.47 10.09 -4.77
C VAL A 213 -9.53 9.01 -5.01
N LEU A 214 -9.44 8.30 -6.13
CA LEU A 214 -10.41 7.28 -6.53
C LEU A 214 -10.37 6.06 -5.60
N PRO A 215 -9.21 5.47 -5.27
CA PRO A 215 -9.14 4.35 -4.33
C PRO A 215 -9.71 4.69 -2.96
N TYR A 216 -9.35 5.81 -2.36
CA TYR A 216 -9.88 6.20 -1.05
C TYR A 216 -11.40 6.35 -1.05
N ALA A 217 -11.98 6.93 -2.10
CA ALA A 217 -13.43 7.03 -2.23
C ALA A 217 -14.10 5.65 -2.35
N LEU A 218 -13.55 4.77 -3.19
CA LEU A 218 -14.08 3.42 -3.41
C LEU A 218 -13.92 2.53 -2.18
N GLU A 219 -12.77 2.58 -1.51
CA GLU A 219 -12.49 1.83 -0.28
C GLU A 219 -13.42 2.27 0.87
N MET A 220 -13.61 3.58 1.03
CA MET A 220 -14.53 4.10 2.04
C MET A 220 -15.96 3.62 1.79
N LEU A 221 -16.41 3.63 0.53
CA LEU A 221 -17.74 3.13 0.16
C LEU A 221 -17.85 1.61 0.36
N ALA A 222 -16.79 0.85 0.05
CA ALA A 222 -16.72 -0.59 0.27
C ALA A 222 -16.79 -0.93 1.77
N LEU A 223 -15.95 -0.29 2.60
CA LEU A 223 -15.87 -0.52 4.05
C LEU A 223 -17.15 -0.14 4.80
N ARG A 224 -17.95 0.79 4.28
CA ARG A 224 -19.28 1.09 4.83
C ARG A 224 -20.32 0.00 4.55
N ARG A 225 -20.07 -0.93 3.62
CA ARG A 225 -21.04 -1.90 3.10
C ARG A 225 -20.60 -3.35 3.26
N MET A 226 -19.37 -3.59 3.73
CA MET A 226 -18.82 -4.93 3.93
C MET A 226 -18.01 -5.01 5.22
N PRO A 227 -17.92 -6.19 5.85
CA PRO A 227 -17.06 -6.38 7.01
C PRO A 227 -15.59 -6.14 6.64
N THR A 228 -14.85 -5.42 7.48
CA THR A 228 -13.40 -5.14 7.31
C THR A 228 -12.58 -6.40 7.02
N ARG A 229 -13.05 -7.54 7.50
CA ARG A 229 -12.42 -8.84 7.30
C ARG A 229 -12.50 -9.32 5.85
N VAL A 230 -13.66 -9.14 5.18
CA VAL A 230 -13.81 -9.51 3.76
C VAL A 230 -12.94 -8.58 2.92
N PHE A 231 -12.89 -7.31 3.28
CA PHE A 231 -11.98 -6.34 2.67
C PHE A 231 -10.51 -6.77 2.80
N GLY A 232 -10.05 -7.21 4.00
CA GLY A 232 -8.68 -7.70 4.20
C GLY A 232 -8.32 -8.93 3.36
N VAL A 233 -9.27 -9.86 3.15
CA VAL A 233 -9.06 -11.00 2.23
C VAL A 233 -8.91 -10.53 0.79
N LEU A 234 -9.75 -9.58 0.35
CA LEU A 234 -9.65 -9.02 -0.99
C LEU A 234 -8.31 -8.29 -1.19
N GLN A 235 -7.86 -7.52 -0.20
CA GLN A 235 -6.55 -6.85 -0.26
C GLN A 235 -5.38 -7.81 -0.49
N SER A 236 -5.48 -9.07 -0.09
CA SER A 236 -4.46 -10.08 -0.35
C SER A 236 -4.28 -10.40 -1.84
N LEU A 237 -5.20 -9.96 -2.71
CA LEU A 237 -5.07 -10.06 -4.17
C LEU A 237 -4.17 -8.96 -4.76
N GLY A 238 -3.73 -7.98 -3.94
CA GLY A 238 -2.89 -6.86 -4.37
C GLY A 238 -1.69 -7.26 -5.21
N PRO A 239 -0.85 -8.22 -4.78
CA PRO A 239 0.27 -8.69 -5.58
C PRO A 239 -0.12 -9.24 -6.96
N ALA A 240 -1.21 -10.00 -7.04
CA ALA A 240 -1.70 -10.55 -8.31
C ALA A 240 -2.19 -9.44 -9.25
N ILE A 241 -2.92 -8.45 -8.72
CA ILE A 241 -3.40 -7.30 -9.50
C ILE A 241 -2.21 -6.45 -9.95
N ALA A 242 -1.19 -6.27 -9.11
CA ALA A 242 0.04 -5.57 -9.47
C ALA A 242 0.78 -6.27 -10.62
N ALA A 243 0.90 -7.60 -10.55
CA ALA A 243 1.52 -8.42 -11.60
C ALA A 243 0.75 -8.29 -12.93
N LEU A 244 -0.57 -8.33 -12.88
CA LEU A 244 -1.41 -8.16 -14.07
C LEU A 244 -1.31 -6.73 -14.65
N ALA A 245 -1.22 -5.71 -13.81
CA ALA A 245 -1.03 -4.33 -14.26
C ALA A 245 0.36 -4.14 -14.90
N GLY A 246 1.42 -4.73 -14.32
CA GLY A 246 2.77 -4.75 -14.88
C GLY A 246 2.81 -5.46 -16.24
N LEU A 247 2.17 -6.62 -16.35
CA LEU A 247 2.07 -7.34 -17.62
C LEU A 247 1.30 -6.55 -18.68
N ALA A 248 0.16 -5.95 -18.32
CA ALA A 248 -0.73 -5.29 -19.28
C ALA A 248 -0.19 -3.95 -19.79
N ILE A 249 0.49 -3.16 -18.94
CA ILE A 249 0.94 -1.79 -19.27
C ILE A 249 2.42 -1.75 -19.60
N LEU A 250 3.24 -2.51 -18.84
CA LEU A 250 4.70 -2.45 -18.93
C LEU A 250 5.28 -3.65 -19.70
N HIS A 251 4.44 -4.61 -20.07
CA HIS A 251 4.85 -5.89 -20.67
C HIS A 251 5.86 -6.66 -19.82
N GLU A 252 5.78 -6.50 -18.48
CA GLU A 252 6.62 -7.22 -17.52
C GLU A 252 6.16 -8.66 -17.40
N GLY A 253 6.86 -9.57 -18.08
CA GLY A 253 6.67 -11.00 -17.87
C GLY A 253 7.26 -11.42 -16.52
N LEU A 254 6.56 -12.31 -15.81
CA LEU A 254 7.08 -12.94 -14.58
C LEU A 254 7.71 -14.28 -14.91
N ALA A 255 8.90 -14.54 -14.37
CA ALA A 255 9.51 -15.86 -14.40
C ALA A 255 8.65 -16.87 -13.61
N PRO A 256 8.66 -18.17 -13.95
CA PRO A 256 7.87 -19.18 -13.23
C PRO A 256 8.12 -19.17 -11.71
N LEU A 257 9.35 -18.92 -11.29
CA LEU A 257 9.72 -18.84 -9.88
C LEU A 257 9.11 -17.61 -9.18
N GLU A 258 8.99 -16.48 -9.89
CA GLU A 258 8.34 -15.26 -9.39
C GLU A 258 6.83 -15.47 -9.25
N ILE A 259 6.21 -16.23 -10.16
CA ILE A 259 4.80 -16.60 -10.05
C ILE A 259 4.57 -17.49 -8.82
N VAL A 260 5.42 -18.48 -8.59
CA VAL A 260 5.35 -19.33 -7.39
C VAL A 260 5.51 -18.50 -6.12
N ALA A 261 6.46 -17.58 -6.08
CA ALA A 261 6.67 -16.68 -4.95
C ALA A 261 5.45 -15.81 -4.67
N LEU A 262 4.86 -15.20 -5.71
CA LEU A 262 3.64 -14.40 -5.63
C LEU A 262 2.47 -15.21 -5.06
N VAL A 263 2.29 -16.44 -5.54
CA VAL A 263 1.25 -17.37 -5.03
C VAL A 263 1.49 -17.70 -3.56
N CYS A 264 2.74 -17.99 -3.16
CA CYS A 264 3.09 -18.28 -1.77
C CYS A 264 2.76 -17.11 -0.84
N VAL A 265 3.16 -15.89 -1.18
CA VAL A 265 2.90 -14.69 -0.35
C VAL A 265 1.41 -14.36 -0.31
N THR A 266 0.72 -14.44 -1.45
CA THR A 266 -0.74 -14.23 -1.51
C THR A 266 -1.48 -15.25 -0.65
N ALA A 267 -1.14 -16.56 -0.76
CA ALA A 267 -1.73 -17.62 0.05
C ALA A 267 -1.45 -17.42 1.54
N ALA A 268 -0.23 -17.02 1.90
CA ALA A 268 0.13 -16.68 3.28
C ALA A 268 -0.72 -15.53 3.82
N SER A 269 -0.90 -14.46 3.06
CA SER A 269 -1.71 -13.29 3.44
C SER A 269 -3.18 -13.66 3.64
N VAL A 270 -3.76 -14.43 2.73
CA VAL A 270 -5.13 -14.99 2.86
C VAL A 270 -5.21 -15.88 4.11
N GLY A 271 -4.25 -16.78 4.29
CA GLY A 271 -4.21 -17.73 5.39
C GLY A 271 -4.19 -17.06 6.75
N VAL A 272 -3.31 -16.08 6.95
CA VAL A 272 -3.23 -15.28 8.19
C VAL A 272 -4.55 -14.54 8.44
N THR A 273 -5.12 -13.89 7.41
CA THR A 273 -6.39 -13.16 7.52
C THR A 273 -7.55 -14.08 7.93
N LEU A 274 -7.59 -15.30 7.43
CA LEU A 274 -8.59 -16.31 7.78
C LEU A 274 -8.34 -16.92 9.16
N SER A 275 -7.07 -17.15 9.56
CA SER A 275 -6.69 -17.72 10.85
C SER A 275 -7.02 -16.79 12.01
N ALA A 276 -6.77 -15.51 11.87
CA ALA A 276 -7.16 -14.48 12.84
C ALA A 276 -8.67 -14.46 13.14
N ARG A 277 -9.48 -14.98 12.22
CA ARG A 277 -10.93 -15.15 12.34
C ARG A 277 -11.34 -16.21 13.35
N ARG A 278 -10.70 -17.41 13.27
CA ARG A 278 -11.06 -18.56 14.14
C ARG A 278 -10.76 -18.28 15.61
N ALA A 279 -9.80 -17.36 15.87
CA ALA A 279 -9.43 -16.96 17.21
C ALA A 279 -10.52 -16.15 17.96
N ARG A 280 -11.20 -15.26 17.24
CA ARG A 280 -12.25 -14.40 17.83
C ARG A 280 -13.61 -15.08 17.95
N GLY A 281 -13.87 -16.13 17.17
CA GLY A 281 -15.11 -16.93 17.24
C GLY A 281 -15.15 -17.89 18.42
N SER A 282 -13.99 -18.46 18.82
CA SER A 282 -13.92 -19.40 19.97
C SER A 282 -13.97 -18.73 21.35
N GLY A 283 -13.76 -17.42 21.43
CA GLY A 283 -13.85 -16.65 22.68
C GLY A 283 -15.26 -16.14 23.04
N ARG A 284 -16.23 -16.28 22.16
CA ARG A 284 -17.61 -15.82 22.37
C ARG A 284 -18.60 -16.93 22.73
N GLY A 285 -18.14 -18.16 22.86
CA GLY A 285 -18.99 -19.33 23.18
C GLY A 285 -19.05 -19.70 24.66
N GLY A 286 -18.54 -18.87 25.55
CA GLY A 286 -18.77 -19.01 27.00
C GLY A 286 -20.11 -18.39 27.36
N THR A 287 -21.17 -19.18 27.38
CA THR A 287 -22.44 -18.83 27.99
C THR A 287 -22.23 -18.67 29.48
N ASP A 288 -22.45 -17.45 29.97
CA ASP A 288 -22.67 -17.26 31.43
C ASP A 288 -23.90 -18.09 31.83
N PRO A 289 -23.81 -18.92 32.90
CA PRO A 289 -25.02 -19.54 33.43
C PRO A 289 -25.88 -18.45 34.07
N VAL A 290 -27.13 -18.38 33.65
CA VAL A 290 -28.16 -17.56 34.28
C VAL A 290 -28.28 -18.04 35.76
N PRO A 291 -28.10 -17.15 36.76
CA PRO A 291 -28.40 -17.52 38.13
C PRO A 291 -29.92 -17.64 38.29
N SER A 292 -30.35 -18.81 38.77
CA SER A 292 -31.71 -19.14 39.21
C SER A 292 -32.12 -18.37 40.44
#